data_464687327378fe1bb2f8a649e62e0f76
#
_entry.id   464687327378fe1bb2f8a649e62e0f76
#
_cell.length_a   1.000
_cell.length_b   1.000
_cell.length_c   1.000
_cell.angle_alpha   90.00
_cell.angle_beta   90.00
_cell.angle_gamma   90.00
#
_symmetry.space_group_name_H-M   'P 1'
#
loop_
_entity.id
_entity.type
_entity.pdbx_description
1 polymer ?
#
loop_
_entity_poly.entity_id
_entity_poly.type
_entity_poly.pdbx_seq_one_letter_code
_entity_poly.pdbx_strand_id
1 'polypeptide(L)'
;MTNLTSAIENYINELLDVESNESTISLRRKELAKSFGCVPSQINYVLRSRFTPEKGYLVESQRGGHGYIRIIRLSYESSESRLAHIDEIVGESLSEQDYKKLLVALQERGLINARERLIIEVALRRADDLGRTEFDLSPYKRSVIQADMLKRILRSLALA
;
A
#
# COMPACT_ATOMS: atom_id res chain seq x y z
N MET A 1 5.28 3.16 -30.44
CA MET A 1 3.97 3.77 -30.12
C MET A 1 3.70 3.66 -28.65
N THR A 2 3.51 4.80 -27.98
CA THR A 2 3.06 4.82 -26.59
C THR A 2 1.58 4.45 -26.58
N ASN A 3 1.23 3.32 -26.00
CA ASN A 3 -0.17 2.99 -25.84
C ASN A 3 -0.77 3.80 -24.69
N LEU A 4 -2.10 3.80 -24.59
CA LEU A 4 -2.81 4.55 -23.56
C LEU A 4 -2.36 4.15 -22.15
N THR A 5 -2.13 2.86 -21.91
CA THR A 5 -1.66 2.35 -20.63
C THR A 5 -0.34 2.98 -20.22
N SER A 6 0.63 3.01 -21.13
CA SER A 6 1.94 3.61 -20.87
C SER A 6 1.86 5.11 -20.65
N ALA A 7 0.99 5.81 -21.37
CA ALA A 7 0.79 7.24 -21.22
C ALA A 7 0.23 7.59 -19.82
N ILE A 8 -0.76 6.82 -19.34
CA ILE A 8 -1.33 6.98 -18.01
C ILE A 8 -0.31 6.65 -16.92
N GLU A 9 0.41 5.55 -17.09
CA GLU A 9 1.47 5.13 -16.16
C GLU A 9 2.54 6.22 -16.01
N ASN A 10 3.03 6.75 -17.12
CA ASN A 10 4.04 7.81 -17.11
C ASN A 10 3.53 9.09 -16.44
N TYR A 11 2.29 9.47 -16.72
CA TYR A 11 1.67 10.64 -16.10
C TYR A 11 1.60 10.52 -14.58
N ILE A 12 1.15 9.37 -14.07
CA ILE A 12 1.06 9.11 -12.63
C ILE A 12 2.46 9.12 -12.00
N ASN A 13 3.45 8.50 -12.63
CA ASN A 13 4.83 8.52 -12.14
C ASN A 13 5.42 9.91 -12.11
N GLU A 14 5.14 10.74 -13.11
CA GLU A 14 5.58 12.13 -13.13
C GLU A 14 4.97 12.92 -11.96
N LEU A 15 3.68 12.71 -11.65
CA LEU A 15 3.06 13.34 -10.51
C LEU A 15 3.70 12.91 -9.18
N LEU A 16 4.01 11.62 -9.04
CA LEU A 16 4.69 11.09 -7.85
C LEU A 16 6.11 11.67 -7.72
N ASP A 17 6.80 11.92 -8.83
CA ASP A 17 8.13 12.49 -8.82
C ASP A 17 8.14 13.99 -8.47
N VAL A 18 7.13 14.74 -8.93
CA VAL A 18 7.02 16.19 -8.68
C VAL A 18 6.63 16.47 -7.23
N GLU A 19 5.73 15.68 -6.66
CA GLU A 19 5.32 15.80 -5.27
C GLU A 19 6.28 15.05 -4.35
N SER A 20 7.56 15.20 -4.60
CA SER A 20 8.65 14.36 -4.10
C SER A 20 8.81 14.25 -2.58
N ASN A 21 8.09 15.02 -1.80
CA ASN A 21 8.15 14.92 -0.35
C ASN A 21 7.18 13.90 0.23
N GLU A 22 6.21 13.44 -0.53
CA GLU A 22 5.15 12.60 0.00
C GLU A 22 4.88 11.32 -0.79
N SER A 23 5.60 10.86 -1.71
CA SER A 23 5.40 9.60 -2.47
C SER A 23 3.94 9.12 -2.60
N THR A 24 2.99 10.05 -2.43
CA THR A 24 1.56 9.80 -2.36
C THR A 24 0.83 10.86 -3.16
N ILE A 25 -0.08 10.42 -4.02
CA ILE A 25 -0.95 11.33 -4.79
C ILE A 25 -2.40 10.89 -4.66
N SER A 26 -3.32 11.86 -4.75
CA SER A 26 -4.74 11.62 -4.82
C SER A 26 -5.28 12.07 -6.17
N LEU A 27 -6.00 11.20 -6.85
CA LEU A 27 -6.54 11.45 -8.18
C LEU A 27 -8.02 11.09 -8.23
N ARG A 28 -8.75 11.74 -9.15
CA ARG A 28 -10.13 11.35 -9.47
C ARG A 28 -10.14 10.53 -10.76
N ARG A 29 -10.74 9.33 -10.72
CA ARG A 29 -10.83 8.46 -11.89
C ARG A 29 -11.49 9.16 -13.08
N LYS A 30 -12.59 9.88 -12.85
CA LYS A 30 -13.32 10.57 -13.90
C LYS A 30 -12.50 11.66 -14.56
N GLU A 31 -11.76 12.44 -13.77
CA GLU A 31 -10.90 13.50 -14.30
C GLU A 31 -9.74 12.93 -15.09
N LEU A 32 -9.13 11.87 -14.59
CA LEU A 32 -8.05 11.20 -15.27
C LEU A 32 -8.52 10.57 -16.59
N ALA A 33 -9.66 9.89 -16.57
CA ALA A 33 -10.26 9.32 -17.78
C ALA A 33 -10.59 10.40 -18.81
N LYS A 34 -11.13 11.52 -18.39
CA LYS A 34 -11.44 12.66 -19.26
C LYS A 34 -10.16 13.23 -19.89
N SER A 35 -9.11 13.38 -19.10
CA SER A 35 -7.82 13.90 -19.58
C SER A 35 -7.19 13.03 -20.64
N PHE A 36 -7.37 11.71 -20.55
CA PHE A 36 -6.80 10.76 -21.52
C PHE A 36 -7.79 10.30 -22.59
N GLY A 37 -9.01 10.85 -22.59
CA GLY A 37 -10.02 10.50 -23.59
C GLY A 37 -10.45 9.03 -23.51
N CYS A 38 -10.51 8.46 -22.31
CA CYS A 38 -10.90 7.08 -22.08
C CYS A 38 -11.98 6.95 -21.02
N VAL A 39 -12.45 5.73 -20.77
CA VAL A 39 -13.46 5.44 -19.76
C VAL A 39 -12.80 5.05 -18.42
N PRO A 40 -13.50 5.27 -17.27
CA PRO A 40 -12.93 4.94 -15.95
C PRO A 40 -12.46 3.49 -15.79
N SER A 41 -13.09 2.54 -16.50
CA SER A 41 -12.66 1.14 -16.46
C SER A 41 -11.25 0.93 -17.00
N GLN A 42 -10.82 1.75 -17.95
CA GLN A 42 -9.45 1.71 -18.47
C GLN A 42 -8.44 2.23 -17.45
N ILE A 43 -8.83 3.23 -16.66
CA ILE A 43 -8.02 3.69 -15.53
C ILE A 43 -7.85 2.56 -14.51
N ASN A 44 -8.94 1.87 -14.15
CA ASN A 44 -8.87 0.73 -13.24
C ASN A 44 -7.95 -0.38 -13.78
N TYR A 45 -7.98 -0.64 -15.06
CA TYR A 45 -7.10 -1.62 -15.69
C TYR A 45 -5.62 -1.24 -15.51
N VAL A 46 -5.27 0.02 -15.78
CA VAL A 46 -3.90 0.51 -15.62
C VAL A 46 -3.44 0.38 -14.16
N LEU A 47 -4.31 0.77 -13.20
CA LEU A 47 -3.99 0.67 -11.79
C LEU A 47 -3.74 -0.78 -11.37
N ARG A 48 -4.56 -1.71 -11.82
CA ARG A 48 -4.41 -3.14 -11.48
C ARG A 48 -3.19 -3.78 -12.11
N SER A 49 -2.80 -3.34 -13.30
CA SER A 49 -1.70 -3.96 -14.06
C SER A 49 -0.35 -3.30 -13.83
N ARG A 50 -0.30 -2.00 -13.55
CA ARG A 50 0.95 -1.23 -13.45
C ARG A 50 1.28 -0.72 -12.06
N PHE A 51 0.28 -0.54 -11.20
CA PHE A 51 0.46 0.01 -9.84
C PHE A 51 0.11 -1.04 -8.80
N THR A 52 0.84 -2.15 -8.84
CA THR A 52 0.63 -3.30 -7.95
C THR A 52 1.61 -3.24 -6.77
N PRO A 53 1.28 -3.90 -5.64
CA PRO A 53 2.21 -4.02 -4.51
C PRO A 53 3.55 -4.64 -4.92
N GLU A 54 3.53 -5.62 -5.81
CA GLU A 54 4.76 -6.27 -6.32
C GLU A 54 5.67 -5.30 -7.06
N LYS A 55 5.10 -4.26 -7.66
CA LYS A 55 5.86 -3.21 -8.35
C LYS A 55 6.21 -2.04 -7.44
N GLY A 56 5.79 -2.09 -6.19
CA GLY A 56 6.11 -1.09 -5.18
C GLY A 56 5.08 0.02 -5.03
N TYR A 57 3.83 -0.26 -5.31
CA TYR A 57 2.74 0.72 -5.17
C TYR A 57 1.61 0.15 -4.34
N LEU A 58 0.91 1.04 -3.65
CA LEU A 58 -0.38 0.75 -3.02
C LEU A 58 -1.42 1.69 -3.59
N VAL A 59 -2.58 1.15 -3.95
CA VAL A 59 -3.70 1.91 -4.49
C VAL A 59 -4.90 1.70 -3.57
N GLU A 60 -5.44 2.80 -3.05
CA GLU A 60 -6.60 2.79 -2.18
C GLU A 60 -7.73 3.58 -2.82
N SER A 61 -8.93 3.01 -2.83
CA SER A 61 -10.15 3.72 -3.21
C SER A 61 -10.78 4.30 -1.94
N GLN A 62 -11.02 5.61 -1.93
CA GLN A 62 -11.63 6.25 -0.76
C GLN A 62 -13.17 6.11 -0.84
N ARG A 63 -13.76 5.49 0.17
CA ARG A 63 -15.21 5.37 0.31
C ARG A 63 -15.82 6.74 0.54
N GLY A 64 -16.91 7.03 -0.18
CA GLY A 64 -17.62 8.30 -0.07
C GLY A 64 -16.91 9.48 -0.74
N GLY A 65 -15.78 9.25 -1.38
CA GLY A 65 -14.95 10.29 -2.01
C GLY A 65 -15.18 10.49 -3.49
N HIS A 66 -16.34 10.16 -4.04
CA HIS A 66 -16.69 10.41 -5.44
C HIS A 66 -15.64 9.95 -6.47
N GLY A 67 -15.10 8.75 -6.29
CA GLY A 67 -14.13 8.16 -7.21
C GLY A 67 -12.70 8.58 -6.99
N TYR A 68 -12.36 9.15 -5.84
CA TYR A 68 -10.98 9.41 -5.46
C TYR A 68 -10.21 8.11 -5.27
N ILE A 69 -9.00 8.10 -5.80
CA ILE A 69 -8.01 7.05 -5.55
C ILE A 69 -6.76 7.69 -4.96
N ARG A 70 -6.12 6.98 -4.05
CA ARG A 70 -4.84 7.37 -3.48
C ARG A 70 -3.79 6.36 -3.92
N ILE A 71 -2.72 6.84 -4.51
CA ILE A 71 -1.61 6.01 -4.97
C ILE A 71 -0.38 6.34 -4.13
N ILE A 72 0.18 5.34 -3.49
CA ILE A 72 1.36 5.46 -2.64
C ILE A 72 2.49 4.68 -3.30
N ARG A 73 3.62 5.35 -3.53
CA ARG A 73 4.83 4.70 -4.03
C ARG A 73 5.72 4.34 -2.84
N LEU A 74 6.07 3.06 -2.72
CA LEU A 74 6.97 2.55 -1.68
C LEU A 74 8.41 2.86 -2.08
N SER A 75 8.85 4.08 -1.80
CA SER A 75 10.21 4.54 -2.08
C SER A 75 10.81 5.07 -0.80
N TYR A 76 11.92 4.47 -0.36
CA TYR A 76 12.55 4.82 0.91
C TYR A 76 14.01 5.19 0.67
N GLU A 77 14.28 6.47 0.58
CA GLU A 77 15.65 6.98 0.43
C GLU A 77 16.34 7.19 1.79
N SER A 78 15.56 7.41 2.86
CA SER A 78 16.09 7.64 4.20
C SER A 78 15.25 6.96 5.27
N SER A 79 15.83 6.78 6.47
CA SER A 79 15.09 6.24 7.62
C SER A 79 13.91 7.12 8.03
N GLU A 80 14.04 8.43 7.90
CA GLU A 80 12.96 9.37 8.19
C GLU A 80 11.80 9.21 7.21
N SER A 81 12.10 9.05 5.92
CA SER A 81 11.08 8.78 4.90
C SER A 81 10.37 7.47 5.16
N ARG A 82 11.11 6.43 5.59
CA ARG A 82 10.52 5.14 5.97
C ARG A 82 9.51 5.29 7.10
N LEU A 83 9.89 6.00 8.16
CA LEU A 83 9.03 6.22 9.32
C LEU A 83 7.77 7.01 8.96
N ALA A 84 7.92 8.05 8.15
CA ALA A 84 6.80 8.89 7.74
C ALA A 84 5.75 8.12 6.93
N HIS A 85 6.16 7.13 6.14
CA HIS A 85 5.25 6.38 5.27
C HIS A 85 4.63 5.14 5.93
N ILE A 86 5.18 4.64 7.03
CA ILE A 86 4.67 3.43 7.68
C ILE A 86 3.18 3.56 8.03
N ASP A 87 2.77 4.65 8.64
CA ASP A 87 1.39 4.86 9.03
C ASP A 87 0.44 4.94 7.83
N GLU A 88 0.89 5.56 6.74
CA GLU A 88 0.10 5.65 5.51
C GLU A 88 -0.03 4.30 4.82
N ILE A 89 1.06 3.54 4.74
CA ILE A 89 1.12 2.25 4.06
C ILE A 89 0.26 1.22 4.77
N VAL A 90 0.38 1.12 6.08
CA VAL A 90 -0.33 0.11 6.87
C VAL A 90 -1.79 0.50 7.09
N GLY A 91 -2.07 1.77 7.35
CA GLY A 91 -3.42 2.23 7.65
C GLY A 91 -3.86 1.85 9.07
N GLU A 92 -5.16 1.96 9.34
CA GLU A 92 -5.74 1.71 10.67
C GLU A 92 -6.12 0.26 10.89
N SER A 93 -6.40 -0.47 9.82
CA SER A 93 -6.78 -1.88 9.86
C SER A 93 -6.14 -2.63 8.72
N LEU A 94 -5.85 -3.91 8.94
CA LEU A 94 -5.10 -4.70 7.98
C LEU A 94 -5.55 -6.16 8.05
N SER A 95 -6.17 -6.66 6.98
CA SER A 95 -6.56 -8.06 6.88
C SER A 95 -5.35 -8.94 6.61
N GLU A 96 -5.50 -10.26 6.81
CA GLU A 96 -4.45 -11.23 6.48
C GLU A 96 -4.03 -11.15 5.02
N GLN A 97 -4.98 -11.02 4.12
CA GLN A 97 -4.70 -10.91 2.69
C GLN A 97 -3.87 -9.65 2.39
N ASP A 98 -4.22 -8.54 3.02
CA ASP A 98 -3.54 -7.26 2.80
C ASP A 98 -2.13 -7.26 3.39
N TYR A 99 -1.92 -7.78 4.60
CA TYR A 99 -0.57 -7.78 5.15
C TYR A 99 0.36 -8.73 4.41
N LYS A 100 -0.14 -9.85 3.89
CA LYS A 100 0.67 -10.75 3.06
C LYS A 100 1.18 -10.06 1.80
N LYS A 101 0.29 -9.35 1.10
CA LYS A 101 0.67 -8.58 -0.09
C LYS A 101 1.68 -7.49 0.24
N LEU A 102 1.45 -6.77 1.32
CA LEU A 102 2.34 -5.70 1.76
C LEU A 102 3.73 -6.24 2.10
N LEU A 103 3.82 -7.35 2.83
CA LEU A 103 5.10 -7.95 3.21
C LEU A 103 5.88 -8.44 1.99
N VAL A 104 5.22 -9.01 0.98
CA VAL A 104 5.86 -9.39 -0.28
C VAL A 104 6.44 -8.17 -0.97
N ALA A 105 5.67 -7.08 -1.06
CA ALA A 105 6.12 -5.84 -1.66
C ALA A 105 7.34 -5.25 -0.94
N LEU A 106 7.32 -5.25 0.39
CA LEU A 106 8.44 -4.76 1.20
C LEU A 106 9.71 -5.60 0.98
N GLN A 107 9.55 -6.91 0.88
CA GLN A 107 10.68 -7.81 0.60
C GLN A 107 11.26 -7.57 -0.79
N GLU A 108 10.42 -7.44 -1.81
CA GLU A 108 10.86 -7.19 -3.18
C GLU A 108 11.61 -5.86 -3.30
N ARG A 109 11.29 -4.89 -2.46
CA ARG A 109 11.98 -3.61 -2.39
C ARG A 109 13.24 -3.63 -1.53
N GLY A 110 13.57 -4.77 -0.92
CA GLY A 110 14.74 -4.89 -0.08
C GLY A 110 14.62 -4.21 1.29
N LEU A 111 13.42 -3.86 1.71
CA LEU A 111 13.18 -3.21 3.01
C LEU A 111 13.14 -4.21 4.15
N ILE A 112 12.72 -5.41 3.86
CA ILE A 112 12.82 -6.57 4.74
C ILE A 112 13.39 -7.74 3.95
N ASN A 113 14.06 -8.65 4.62
CA ASN A 113 14.53 -9.87 3.98
C ASN A 113 13.51 -11.01 4.16
N ALA A 114 13.76 -12.15 3.52
CA ALA A 114 12.84 -13.29 3.58
C ALA A 114 12.66 -13.82 5.01
N ARG A 115 13.71 -13.79 5.82
CA ARG A 115 13.66 -14.23 7.21
C ARG A 115 12.81 -13.31 8.07
N GLU A 116 12.97 -12.00 7.91
CA GLU A 116 12.17 -11.00 8.59
C GLU A 116 10.70 -11.12 8.21
N ARG A 117 10.42 -11.29 6.93
CA ARG A 117 9.04 -11.51 6.45
C ARG A 117 8.40 -12.73 7.12
N LEU A 118 9.12 -13.84 7.18
CA LEU A 118 8.62 -15.07 7.79
C LEU A 118 8.28 -14.86 9.27
N ILE A 119 9.16 -14.21 10.02
CA ILE A 119 8.95 -13.91 11.44
C ILE A 119 7.73 -13.03 11.64
N ILE A 120 7.60 -11.99 10.83
CA ILE A 120 6.46 -11.07 10.89
C ILE A 120 5.14 -11.79 10.60
N GLU A 121 5.10 -12.62 9.56
CA GLU A 121 3.90 -13.40 9.23
C GLU A 121 3.48 -14.34 10.35
N VAL A 122 4.43 -15.04 10.95
CA VAL A 122 4.16 -15.94 12.08
C VAL A 122 3.59 -15.17 13.27
N ALA A 123 4.18 -14.02 13.60
CA ALA A 123 3.73 -13.19 14.72
C ALA A 123 2.31 -12.65 14.49
N LEU A 124 2.04 -12.11 13.30
CA LEU A 124 0.73 -11.56 12.97
C LEU A 124 -0.35 -12.64 12.94
N ARG A 125 -0.05 -13.80 12.36
CA ARG A 125 -0.98 -14.93 12.33
C ARG A 125 -1.31 -15.41 13.73
N ARG A 126 -0.31 -15.54 14.60
CA ARG A 126 -0.53 -15.97 15.97
C ARG A 126 -1.39 -14.98 16.75
N ALA A 127 -1.14 -13.69 16.58
CA ALA A 127 -1.96 -12.65 17.20
C ALA A 127 -3.42 -12.71 16.74
N ASP A 128 -3.65 -12.94 15.45
CA ASP A 128 -5.00 -13.11 14.92
C ASP A 128 -5.70 -14.34 15.50
N ASP A 129 -5.01 -15.48 15.55
CA ASP A 129 -5.54 -16.71 16.12
C ASP A 129 -5.91 -16.55 17.61
N LEU A 130 -5.03 -15.94 18.40
CA LEU A 130 -5.29 -15.67 19.81
C LEU A 130 -6.48 -14.73 20.00
N GLY A 131 -6.54 -13.67 19.18
CA GLY A 131 -7.66 -12.74 19.23
C GLY A 131 -8.99 -13.41 18.96
N ARG A 132 -9.01 -14.35 18.03
CA ARG A 132 -10.22 -15.09 17.66
C ARG A 132 -10.58 -16.16 18.72
N THR A 133 -9.63 -16.97 19.16
CA THR A 133 -9.91 -18.16 19.97
C THR A 133 -9.92 -17.89 21.48
N GLU A 134 -9.04 -17.04 21.97
CA GLU A 134 -8.89 -16.79 23.41
C GLU A 134 -9.62 -15.54 23.89
N PHE A 135 -9.77 -14.53 23.01
CA PHE A 135 -10.33 -13.25 23.40
C PHE A 135 -11.65 -12.91 22.69
N ASP A 136 -12.10 -13.78 21.80
CA ASP A 136 -13.36 -13.62 21.06
C ASP A 136 -13.50 -12.22 20.41
N LEU A 137 -12.42 -11.73 19.85
CA LEU A 137 -12.43 -10.43 19.19
C LEU A 137 -13.06 -10.49 17.79
N SER A 138 -13.81 -9.46 17.45
CA SER A 138 -14.40 -9.33 16.12
C SER A 138 -13.33 -9.27 15.02
N PRO A 139 -13.67 -9.63 13.78
CA PRO A 139 -12.72 -9.50 12.66
C PRO A 139 -12.14 -8.10 12.54
N TYR A 140 -12.94 -7.07 12.77
CA TYR A 140 -12.46 -5.68 12.72
C TYR A 140 -11.43 -5.39 13.81
N LYS A 141 -11.70 -5.77 15.05
CA LYS A 141 -10.75 -5.56 16.16
C LYS A 141 -9.44 -6.29 15.92
N ARG A 142 -9.50 -7.50 15.36
CA ARG A 142 -8.30 -8.27 15.01
C ARG A 142 -7.50 -7.57 13.92
N SER A 143 -8.18 -7.00 12.90
CA SER A 143 -7.50 -6.27 11.83
C SER A 143 -6.81 -4.99 12.32
N VAL A 144 -7.39 -4.33 13.32
CA VAL A 144 -6.76 -3.17 13.98
C VAL A 144 -5.48 -3.58 14.72
N ILE A 145 -5.54 -4.71 15.43
CA ILE A 145 -4.36 -5.26 16.13
C ILE A 145 -3.25 -5.60 15.12
N GLN A 146 -3.60 -6.23 14.00
CA GLN A 146 -2.64 -6.56 12.95
C GLN A 146 -1.94 -5.31 12.42
N ALA A 147 -2.70 -4.26 12.16
CA ALA A 147 -2.14 -2.99 11.69
C ALA A 147 -1.20 -2.37 12.73
N ASP A 148 -1.62 -2.32 13.98
CA ASP A 148 -0.81 -1.75 15.05
C ASP A 148 0.50 -2.52 15.26
N MET A 149 0.44 -3.83 15.28
CA MET A 149 1.62 -4.69 15.42
C MET A 149 2.59 -4.50 14.27
N LEU A 150 2.09 -4.50 13.04
CA LEU A 150 2.95 -4.34 11.87
C LEU A 150 3.63 -2.97 11.85
N LYS A 151 2.91 -1.90 12.19
CA LYS A 151 3.51 -0.57 12.32
C LYS A 151 4.66 -0.54 13.31
N ARG A 152 4.47 -1.13 14.48
CA ARG A 152 5.51 -1.19 15.53
C ARG A 152 6.73 -1.97 15.08
N ILE A 153 6.52 -3.11 14.43
CA ILE A 153 7.61 -3.92 13.90
C ILE A 153 8.40 -3.16 12.83
N LEU A 154 7.70 -2.58 11.87
CA LEU A 154 8.35 -1.83 10.78
C LEU A 154 9.11 -0.61 11.28
N ARG A 155 8.55 0.11 12.25
CA ARG A 155 9.27 1.24 12.87
C ARG A 155 10.54 0.78 13.56
N SER A 156 10.48 -0.33 14.28
CA SER A 156 11.65 -0.90 14.95
C SER A 156 12.73 -1.29 13.96
N LEU A 157 12.36 -1.92 12.84
CA LEU A 157 13.29 -2.28 11.79
C LEU A 157 13.89 -1.05 11.08
N ALA A 158 13.10 -0.01 10.90
CA ALA A 158 13.55 1.22 10.26
C ALA A 158 14.59 1.97 11.11
N LEU A 159 14.55 1.80 12.43
CA LEU A 159 15.49 2.43 13.36
C LEU A 159 16.72 1.56 13.66
N ALA A 160 16.66 0.29 13.30
CA ALA A 160 17.80 -0.61 13.44
C ALA A 160 18.80 -0.36 12.31
#